data_e2916c5857e004277981101b81e95704
#
_entry.id   e2916c5857e004277981101b81e95704
#
_cell.length_a   1.000
_cell.length_b   1.000
_cell.length_c   1.000
_cell.angle_alpha   90.00
_cell.angle_beta   90.00
_cell.angle_gamma   90.00
#
_symmetry.space_group_name_H-M   'P 1'
#
loop_
_entity.id
_entity.type
_entity.pdbx_description
1 polymer ?
#
loop_
_entity_poly.entity_id
_entity_poly.type
_entity_poly.pdbx_seq_one_letter_code
_entity_poly.pdbx_strand_id
1 'polypeptide(L)'
;MRISQSNLKNGLGVAALSMAVSLISGNASAGVTDADIINDQANTSDIVHYGIGPQGQRFSPLNKLNTDNVQNLQPVWAFSLGGEKQRGQESQPLVRDGVMYVTGSYSRIWAIDVNTGDEIWEYEARLPDGIMPCCDVVNRGAALYDDLVIFGTLDAKLVALDAATGKPVWKKTLGDYKAGYSYTAAPLIAKGMVITGVSGGEFGIVGKVEARDAKTGELVWSRPTVEGHMGYLNGKENGITGGKANVTWPGDMWKHGGAATWLGGTYDPDVDLLFFGTGNPAPWNSWLRPGDNLYSASRVAIDPDTGKIAWHFQTTPHDGWDFDGVNEFISFDYQENGKTVKAGATADRNGFFYVLNRENGDFIRGFPFVNNITWA
;
A
#
# COMPACT_ATOMS: atom_id res chain seq x y z
N MET A 1 -7.99 -66.16 -68.42
CA MET A 1 -7.63 -65.70 -69.74
C MET A 1 -6.90 -64.34 -69.55
N ARG A 2 -5.72 -64.21 -70.08
CA ARG A 2 -4.59 -63.34 -69.91
C ARG A 2 -4.84 -61.92 -69.32
N ILE A 3 -3.99 -61.63 -68.34
CA ILE A 3 -3.68 -60.38 -67.66
C ILE A 3 -2.77 -59.51 -68.54
N SER A 4 -3.01 -58.20 -68.56
CA SER A 4 -2.03 -57.25 -69.00
C SER A 4 -1.71 -56.26 -67.87
N GLN A 5 -0.43 -56.18 -67.47
CA GLN A 5 0.11 -55.26 -66.55
C GLN A 5 0.38 -53.93 -67.27
N SER A 6 0.09 -52.80 -66.60
CA SER A 6 0.66 -51.52 -66.94
C SER A 6 1.12 -50.78 -65.69
N ASN A 7 2.38 -50.38 -65.69
CA ASN A 7 3.14 -49.72 -64.69
C ASN A 7 2.59 -48.29 -64.37
N LEU A 8 2.41 -48.01 -63.10
CA LEU A 8 2.32 -46.61 -62.62
C LEU A 8 3.50 -46.32 -61.67
N LYS A 9 4.31 -45.36 -62.07
CA LYS A 9 5.41 -44.83 -61.31
C LYS A 9 4.87 -43.99 -60.16
N ASN A 10 5.29 -44.28 -58.92
CA ASN A 10 5.06 -43.50 -57.73
C ASN A 10 5.98 -42.27 -57.73
N GLY A 11 5.37 -41.09 -57.71
CA GLY A 11 6.04 -39.85 -57.34
C GLY A 11 5.65 -39.49 -55.91
N LEU A 12 6.57 -39.69 -54.94
CA LEU A 12 6.42 -39.17 -53.62
C LEU A 12 6.71 -37.67 -53.63
N GLY A 13 5.66 -36.86 -53.53
CA GLY A 13 5.79 -35.43 -53.21
C GLY A 13 5.88 -35.25 -51.69
N VAL A 14 7.05 -34.93 -51.20
CA VAL A 14 7.23 -34.49 -49.79
C VAL A 14 6.73 -33.06 -49.70
N ALA A 15 5.56 -32.86 -49.12
CA ALA A 15 5.07 -31.55 -48.72
C ALA A 15 5.82 -31.14 -47.44
N ALA A 16 6.80 -30.24 -47.55
CA ALA A 16 7.44 -29.58 -46.43
C ALA A 16 6.42 -28.60 -45.79
N LEU A 17 5.85 -28.95 -44.66
CA LEU A 17 5.05 -28.06 -43.82
C LEU A 17 6.00 -27.09 -43.11
N SER A 18 6.18 -25.91 -43.66
CA SER A 18 6.90 -24.85 -42.98
C SER A 18 6.03 -24.30 -41.85
N MET A 19 6.28 -24.78 -40.62
CA MET A 19 5.79 -24.09 -39.41
C MET A 19 6.50 -22.74 -39.34
N ALA A 20 5.79 -21.69 -39.71
CA ALA A 20 6.20 -20.32 -39.34
C ALA A 20 5.97 -20.20 -37.83
N VAL A 21 7.03 -20.37 -37.05
CA VAL A 21 7.07 -19.92 -35.67
C VAL A 21 7.08 -18.40 -35.72
N SER A 22 5.91 -17.80 -35.55
CA SER A 22 5.81 -16.36 -35.26
C SER A 22 6.48 -16.14 -33.91
N LEU A 23 7.74 -15.72 -33.93
CA LEU A 23 8.36 -15.08 -32.78
C LEU A 23 7.55 -13.80 -32.54
N ILE A 24 6.60 -13.87 -31.62
CA ILE A 24 6.07 -12.68 -30.97
C ILE A 24 7.26 -12.14 -30.20
N SER A 25 7.98 -11.20 -30.81
CA SER A 25 8.86 -10.31 -30.07
C SER A 25 7.96 -9.42 -29.22
N GLY A 26 7.55 -9.96 -28.08
CA GLY A 26 7.03 -9.15 -27.00
C GLY A 26 8.13 -8.16 -26.69
N ASN A 27 7.92 -6.88 -26.98
CA ASN A 27 8.69 -5.84 -26.34
C ASN A 27 8.57 -6.12 -24.85
N ALA A 28 9.65 -6.54 -24.21
CA ALA A 28 9.69 -6.55 -22.74
C ALA A 28 9.38 -5.10 -22.34
N SER A 29 8.21 -4.87 -21.80
CA SER A 29 7.88 -3.57 -21.22
C SER A 29 8.94 -3.26 -20.19
N ALA A 30 9.47 -2.03 -20.21
CA ALA A 30 10.36 -1.59 -19.15
C ALA A 30 9.60 -1.65 -17.81
N GLY A 31 10.25 -2.14 -16.75
CA GLY A 31 9.65 -2.21 -15.41
C GLY A 31 9.20 -0.84 -14.90
N VAL A 32 8.31 -0.83 -13.91
CA VAL A 32 7.79 0.41 -13.29
C VAL A 32 8.90 1.14 -12.57
N THR A 33 9.08 2.42 -12.86
CA THR A 33 10.12 3.29 -12.29
C THR A 33 9.55 4.33 -11.30
N ASP A 34 10.40 4.99 -10.53
CA ASP A 34 10.00 6.14 -9.71
C ASP A 34 9.34 7.25 -10.54
N ALA A 35 9.80 7.45 -11.79
CA ALA A 35 9.23 8.44 -12.69
C ALA A 35 7.79 8.07 -13.12
N ASP A 36 7.52 6.79 -13.38
CA ASP A 36 6.16 6.32 -13.69
C ASP A 36 5.22 6.54 -12.50
N ILE A 37 5.69 6.28 -11.28
CA ILE A 37 4.93 6.47 -10.05
C ILE A 37 4.62 7.95 -9.80
N ILE A 38 5.62 8.83 -9.93
CA ILE A 38 5.44 10.28 -9.75
C ILE A 38 4.45 10.83 -10.78
N ASN A 39 4.47 10.34 -12.01
CA ASN A 39 3.62 10.79 -13.09
C ASN A 39 2.31 10.00 -13.25
N ASP A 40 2.02 9.03 -12.37
CA ASP A 40 0.87 8.12 -12.50
C ASP A 40 -0.46 8.88 -12.61
N GLN A 41 -0.61 9.99 -11.88
CA GLN A 41 -1.83 10.82 -11.95
C GLN A 41 -2.07 11.42 -13.34
N ALA A 42 -1.05 11.60 -14.16
CA ALA A 42 -1.15 12.08 -15.55
C ALA A 42 -1.29 10.93 -16.55
N ASN A 43 -1.13 9.68 -16.11
CA ASN A 43 -1.21 8.50 -16.96
C ASN A 43 -2.66 8.20 -17.34
N THR A 44 -2.90 7.93 -18.63
CA THR A 44 -4.23 7.59 -19.16
C THR A 44 -4.35 6.13 -19.62
N SER A 45 -3.32 5.34 -19.44
CA SER A 45 -3.25 3.94 -19.89
C SER A 45 -3.18 2.97 -18.72
N ASP A 46 -2.43 3.31 -17.68
CA ASP A 46 -2.13 2.47 -16.53
C ASP A 46 -2.52 3.16 -15.21
N ILE A 47 -2.54 2.38 -14.14
CA ILE A 47 -2.64 2.81 -12.74
C ILE A 47 -1.56 2.03 -12.00
N VAL A 48 -0.38 2.62 -11.83
CA VAL A 48 0.77 1.90 -11.30
C VAL A 48 1.01 2.13 -9.79
N HIS A 49 0.25 3.07 -9.21
CA HIS A 49 0.39 3.41 -7.81
C HIS A 49 -0.95 3.41 -7.06
N TYR A 50 -0.93 2.89 -5.82
CA TYR A 50 -2.07 3.01 -4.91
C TYR A 50 -2.36 4.50 -4.61
N GLY A 51 -3.60 4.92 -4.81
CA GLY A 51 -3.98 6.34 -4.66
C GLY A 51 -3.89 7.16 -5.95
N ILE A 52 -3.51 6.55 -7.08
CA ILE A 52 -3.34 7.21 -8.40
C ILE A 52 -2.37 8.39 -8.26
N GLY A 53 -1.10 8.03 -8.13
CA GLY A 53 0.00 8.94 -7.82
C GLY A 53 0.37 9.00 -6.33
N PRO A 54 1.61 9.37 -6.02
CA PRO A 54 2.18 9.25 -4.67
C PRO A 54 1.55 10.20 -3.64
N GLN A 55 0.89 11.26 -4.09
CA GLN A 55 0.20 12.23 -3.22
C GLN A 55 -1.21 11.77 -2.79
N GLY A 56 -1.70 10.64 -3.29
CA GLY A 56 -2.95 10.00 -2.87
C GLY A 56 -4.22 10.75 -3.26
N GLN A 57 -4.18 11.61 -4.27
CA GLN A 57 -5.34 12.44 -4.66
C GLN A 57 -6.47 11.64 -5.31
N ARG A 58 -6.23 10.40 -5.77
CA ARG A 58 -7.21 9.50 -6.40
C ARG A 58 -7.97 10.15 -7.57
N PHE A 59 -7.35 11.14 -8.20
CA PHE A 59 -7.92 11.83 -9.34
C PHE A 59 -7.45 11.16 -10.64
N SER A 60 -8.41 10.74 -11.47
CA SER A 60 -8.13 10.20 -12.79
C SER A 60 -8.28 11.29 -13.86
N PRO A 61 -7.32 11.45 -14.78
CA PRO A 61 -7.42 12.40 -15.90
C PRO A 61 -8.31 11.86 -17.03
N LEU A 62 -8.84 10.65 -16.92
CA LEU A 62 -9.70 10.04 -17.94
C LEU A 62 -11.00 10.82 -18.07
N ASN A 63 -11.39 11.15 -19.31
CA ASN A 63 -12.58 11.95 -19.63
C ASN A 63 -13.53 11.29 -20.64
N LYS A 64 -13.25 10.05 -21.04
CA LYS A 64 -14.14 9.31 -21.95
C LYS A 64 -15.50 8.99 -21.33
N LEU A 65 -15.55 8.80 -19.99
CA LEU A 65 -16.77 8.67 -19.23
C LEU A 65 -17.11 10.01 -18.59
N ASN A 66 -18.37 10.43 -18.74
CA ASN A 66 -18.89 11.69 -18.23
C ASN A 66 -20.41 11.57 -17.97
N THR A 67 -21.03 12.65 -17.52
CA THR A 67 -22.46 12.69 -17.18
C THR A 67 -23.39 12.38 -18.35
N ASP A 68 -22.92 12.57 -19.59
CA ASP A 68 -23.75 12.39 -20.79
C ASP A 68 -23.77 10.93 -21.27
N ASN A 69 -22.81 10.12 -20.86
CA ASN A 69 -22.65 8.74 -21.37
C ASN A 69 -22.53 7.66 -20.30
N VAL A 70 -22.36 8.00 -19.02
CA VAL A 70 -22.19 7.03 -17.93
C VAL A 70 -23.35 6.03 -17.82
N GLN A 71 -24.57 6.42 -18.19
CA GLN A 71 -25.75 5.56 -18.22
C GLN A 71 -25.66 4.42 -19.26
N ASN A 72 -24.71 4.50 -20.20
CA ASN A 72 -24.49 3.49 -21.23
C ASN A 72 -23.44 2.43 -20.82
N LEU A 73 -22.86 2.54 -19.62
CA LEU A 73 -21.93 1.55 -19.12
C LEU A 73 -22.59 0.17 -19.01
N GLN A 74 -21.88 -0.84 -19.49
CA GLN A 74 -22.25 -2.24 -19.38
C GLN A 74 -21.07 -3.07 -18.87
N PRO A 75 -21.31 -4.09 -18.03
CA PRO A 75 -20.26 -5.01 -17.64
C PRO A 75 -19.81 -5.83 -18.86
N VAL A 76 -18.49 -5.98 -19.04
CA VAL A 76 -17.90 -6.78 -20.13
C VAL A 76 -17.43 -8.14 -19.64
N TRP A 77 -17.03 -8.26 -18.39
CA TRP A 77 -16.66 -9.51 -17.71
C TRP A 77 -16.84 -9.37 -16.19
N ALA A 78 -16.76 -10.49 -15.50
CA ALA A 78 -16.73 -10.55 -14.04
C ALA A 78 -15.74 -11.63 -13.59
N PHE A 79 -14.99 -11.33 -12.53
CA PHE A 79 -14.01 -12.25 -11.95
C PHE A 79 -14.36 -12.54 -10.49
N SER A 80 -14.25 -13.82 -10.08
CA SER A 80 -14.52 -14.22 -8.70
C SER A 80 -13.24 -14.25 -7.88
N LEU A 81 -13.22 -13.50 -6.76
CA LEU A 81 -12.10 -13.50 -5.83
C LEU A 81 -12.11 -14.69 -4.84
N GLY A 82 -12.76 -15.80 -5.19
CA GLY A 82 -12.60 -17.06 -4.47
C GLY A 82 -13.64 -17.36 -3.38
N GLY A 83 -14.92 -17.09 -3.66
CA GLY A 83 -16.06 -17.66 -2.95
C GLY A 83 -16.03 -17.46 -1.43
N GLU A 84 -16.18 -18.55 -0.67
CA GLU A 84 -16.29 -18.55 0.79
C GLU A 84 -15.04 -18.00 1.53
N LYS A 85 -13.86 -18.03 0.91
CA LYS A 85 -12.65 -17.44 1.48
C LYS A 85 -12.64 -15.92 1.40
N GLN A 86 -13.40 -15.33 0.47
CA GLN A 86 -13.43 -13.87 0.34
C GLN A 86 -14.34 -13.26 1.39
N ARG A 87 -13.77 -12.40 2.22
CA ARG A 87 -14.48 -11.60 3.23
C ARG A 87 -14.46 -10.13 2.79
N GLY A 88 -14.14 -9.18 3.66
CA GLY A 88 -14.06 -7.78 3.27
C GLY A 88 -13.11 -7.54 2.07
N GLN A 89 -13.55 -6.77 1.06
CA GLN A 89 -12.73 -6.38 -0.09
C GLN A 89 -12.38 -4.91 0.01
N GLU A 90 -11.10 -4.59 0.24
CA GLU A 90 -10.62 -3.22 0.45
C GLU A 90 -9.52 -2.84 -0.55
N SER A 91 -9.18 -3.73 -1.48
CA SER A 91 -8.09 -3.55 -2.43
C SER A 91 -8.43 -2.50 -3.51
N GLN A 92 -7.48 -1.60 -3.77
CA GLN A 92 -7.46 -0.84 -5.01
C GLN A 92 -6.66 -1.62 -6.04
N PRO A 93 -7.25 -2.02 -7.19
CA PRO A 93 -6.51 -2.68 -8.26
C PRO A 93 -5.47 -1.75 -8.89
N LEU A 94 -4.33 -2.32 -9.27
CA LEU A 94 -3.32 -1.66 -10.09
C LEU A 94 -3.39 -2.24 -11.51
N VAL A 95 -3.05 -1.42 -12.51
CA VAL A 95 -3.07 -1.84 -13.92
C VAL A 95 -1.76 -1.42 -14.57
N ARG A 96 -1.11 -2.37 -15.25
CA ARG A 96 0.08 -2.14 -16.05
C ARG A 96 0.02 -2.97 -17.33
N ASP A 97 0.16 -2.30 -18.50
CA ASP A 97 0.24 -2.97 -19.81
C ASP A 97 -0.89 -4.00 -20.05
N GLY A 98 -2.12 -3.65 -19.67
CA GLY A 98 -3.29 -4.52 -19.85
C GLY A 98 -3.43 -5.65 -18.82
N VAL A 99 -2.60 -5.70 -17.79
CA VAL A 99 -2.70 -6.65 -16.67
C VAL A 99 -3.16 -5.91 -15.43
N MET A 100 -4.22 -6.41 -14.79
CA MET A 100 -4.75 -5.93 -13.51
C MET A 100 -4.22 -6.80 -12.37
N TYR A 101 -3.66 -6.17 -11.34
CA TYR A 101 -3.26 -6.82 -10.10
C TYR A 101 -4.22 -6.45 -8.99
N VAL A 102 -4.85 -7.43 -8.37
CA VAL A 102 -5.84 -7.22 -7.30
C VAL A 102 -5.58 -8.17 -6.14
N THR A 103 -5.52 -7.62 -4.92
CA THR A 103 -5.38 -8.42 -3.70
C THR A 103 -6.74 -8.77 -3.13
N GLY A 104 -6.79 -9.84 -2.35
CA GLY A 104 -7.98 -10.28 -1.64
C GLY A 104 -7.68 -10.83 -0.26
N SER A 105 -8.70 -11.32 0.39
CA SER A 105 -8.63 -11.88 1.75
C SER A 105 -7.61 -13.02 1.85
N TYR A 106 -7.07 -13.21 3.06
CA TYR A 106 -6.08 -14.24 3.37
C TYR A 106 -4.77 -14.13 2.58
N SER A 107 -4.35 -12.89 2.25
CA SER A 107 -3.09 -12.62 1.56
C SER A 107 -2.99 -13.32 0.20
N ARG A 108 -4.05 -13.23 -0.58
CA ARG A 108 -4.12 -13.69 -1.97
C ARG A 108 -3.97 -12.50 -2.92
N ILE A 109 -3.46 -12.77 -4.11
CA ILE A 109 -3.35 -11.78 -5.18
C ILE A 109 -3.47 -12.46 -6.54
N TRP A 110 -4.11 -11.79 -7.48
CA TRP A 110 -4.31 -12.25 -8.86
C TRP A 110 -3.74 -11.25 -9.86
N ALA A 111 -3.27 -11.77 -10.99
CA ALA A 111 -3.09 -11.02 -12.23
C ALA A 111 -4.18 -11.44 -13.21
N ILE A 112 -4.87 -10.47 -13.78
CA ILE A 112 -6.04 -10.65 -14.61
C ILE A 112 -5.85 -9.85 -15.91
N ASP A 113 -6.13 -10.43 -17.06
CA ASP A 113 -6.18 -9.70 -18.33
C ASP A 113 -7.37 -8.73 -18.32
N VAL A 114 -7.12 -7.43 -18.48
CA VAL A 114 -8.17 -6.40 -18.38
C VAL A 114 -9.18 -6.46 -19.54
N ASN A 115 -8.81 -7.06 -20.69
CA ASN A 115 -9.67 -7.13 -21.85
C ASN A 115 -10.65 -8.30 -21.79
N THR A 116 -10.20 -9.43 -21.22
CA THR A 116 -10.99 -10.67 -21.21
C THR A 116 -11.54 -11.04 -19.84
N GLY A 117 -10.90 -10.57 -18.75
CA GLY A 117 -11.20 -10.98 -17.39
C GLY A 117 -10.61 -12.37 -17.04
N ASP A 118 -9.76 -12.92 -17.90
CA ASP A 118 -9.12 -14.22 -17.64
C ASP A 118 -8.02 -14.09 -16.61
N GLU A 119 -7.90 -15.09 -15.74
CA GLU A 119 -6.80 -15.21 -14.80
C GLU A 119 -5.50 -15.54 -15.53
N ILE A 120 -4.46 -14.72 -15.33
CA ILE A 120 -3.12 -14.98 -15.82
C ILE A 120 -2.37 -15.84 -14.80
N TRP A 121 -2.41 -15.45 -13.52
CA TRP A 121 -1.89 -16.22 -12.40
C TRP A 121 -2.56 -15.82 -11.10
N GLU A 122 -2.54 -16.73 -10.13
CA GLU A 122 -2.90 -16.52 -8.72
C GLU A 122 -1.71 -16.84 -7.83
N TYR A 123 -1.55 -16.06 -6.77
CA TYR A 123 -0.66 -16.39 -5.66
C TYR A 123 -1.45 -16.35 -4.35
N GLU A 124 -1.35 -17.44 -3.56
CA GLU A 124 -1.89 -17.55 -2.21
C GLU A 124 -0.74 -17.73 -1.22
N ALA A 125 -0.66 -16.85 -0.21
CA ALA A 125 0.30 -17.03 0.88
C ALA A 125 -0.09 -18.26 1.71
N ARG A 126 0.90 -19.11 2.02
CA ARG A 126 0.70 -20.23 2.96
C ARG A 126 0.72 -19.67 4.38
N LEU A 127 -0.45 -19.27 4.86
CA LEU A 127 -0.61 -18.75 6.21
C LEU A 127 -0.59 -19.89 7.23
N PRO A 128 -0.04 -19.65 8.45
CA PRO A 128 -0.13 -20.62 9.55
C PRO A 128 -1.57 -20.88 9.97
N ASP A 129 -1.84 -22.09 10.47
CA ASP A 129 -3.13 -22.42 11.07
C ASP A 129 -3.39 -21.51 12.30
N GLY A 130 -4.66 -21.12 12.46
CA GLY A 130 -5.10 -20.30 13.58
C GLY A 130 -4.59 -18.85 13.54
N ILE A 131 -4.23 -18.33 12.37
CA ILE A 131 -3.89 -16.93 12.23
C ILE A 131 -5.07 -16.03 12.63
N MET A 132 -4.80 -15.06 13.52
CA MET A 132 -5.80 -14.12 14.03
C MET A 132 -5.28 -12.68 13.92
N PRO A 133 -5.33 -12.08 12.72
CA PRO A 133 -5.04 -10.65 12.58
C PRO A 133 -6.17 -9.83 13.23
N CYS A 134 -5.87 -8.62 13.67
CA CYS A 134 -6.95 -7.70 14.03
C CYS A 134 -7.82 -7.38 12.82
N CYS A 135 -9.10 -7.22 13.09
CA CYS A 135 -10.01 -6.47 12.22
C CYS A 135 -10.23 -7.09 10.83
N ASP A 136 -10.26 -8.42 10.79
CA ASP A 136 -10.48 -9.27 9.64
C ASP A 136 -9.22 -9.56 8.78
N VAL A 137 -9.40 -10.40 7.77
CA VAL A 137 -8.35 -10.97 6.93
C VAL A 137 -8.14 -10.20 5.63
N VAL A 138 -8.29 -8.87 5.71
CA VAL A 138 -8.26 -7.97 4.55
C VAL A 138 -6.85 -7.73 4.02
N ASN A 139 -6.78 -7.29 2.77
CA ASN A 139 -5.59 -6.71 2.15
C ASN A 139 -6.03 -5.53 1.26
N ARG A 140 -5.35 -4.37 1.39
CA ARG A 140 -5.77 -3.12 0.76
C ARG A 140 -5.10 -2.84 -0.57
N GLY A 141 -4.15 -3.69 -0.99
CA GLY A 141 -3.53 -3.57 -2.30
C GLY A 141 -2.06 -3.96 -2.33
N ALA A 142 -1.48 -3.81 -3.48
CA ALA A 142 -0.08 -4.07 -3.78
C ALA A 142 0.64 -2.80 -4.24
N ALA A 143 1.94 -2.89 -4.43
CA ALA A 143 2.78 -1.90 -5.10
C ALA A 143 3.45 -2.53 -6.31
N LEU A 144 3.66 -1.75 -7.36
CA LEU A 144 4.42 -2.14 -8.55
C LEU A 144 5.76 -1.41 -8.56
N TYR A 145 6.85 -2.11 -8.78
CA TYR A 145 8.17 -1.53 -8.99
C TYR A 145 9.06 -2.47 -9.80
N ASP A 146 9.74 -1.95 -10.81
CA ASP A 146 10.44 -2.78 -11.79
C ASP A 146 9.47 -3.83 -12.38
N ASP A 147 9.86 -5.08 -12.46
CA ASP A 147 9.02 -6.22 -12.86
C ASP A 147 8.42 -6.95 -11.64
N LEU A 148 8.19 -6.25 -10.54
CA LEU A 148 7.73 -6.81 -9.27
C LEU A 148 6.34 -6.30 -8.88
N VAL A 149 5.55 -7.23 -8.30
CA VAL A 149 4.33 -6.94 -7.54
C VAL A 149 4.61 -7.23 -6.07
N ILE A 150 4.51 -6.22 -5.21
CA ILE A 150 4.91 -6.31 -3.80
C ILE A 150 3.69 -6.09 -2.90
N PHE A 151 3.44 -6.98 -1.95
CA PHE A 151 2.31 -6.85 -1.02
C PHE A 151 2.60 -7.46 0.35
N GLY A 152 1.85 -6.99 1.35
CA GLY A 152 1.95 -7.47 2.73
C GLY A 152 1.11 -8.72 2.98
N THR A 153 1.51 -9.54 3.96
CA THR A 153 0.75 -10.74 4.34
C THR A 153 0.38 -10.74 5.83
N LEU A 154 -0.67 -11.49 6.18
CA LEU A 154 -1.20 -11.56 7.53
C LEU A 154 -0.24 -12.23 8.53
N ASP A 155 0.69 -13.05 8.05
CA ASP A 155 1.74 -13.67 8.85
C ASP A 155 3.01 -12.80 8.97
N ALA A 156 2.83 -11.48 8.90
CA ALA A 156 3.83 -10.45 9.08
C ALA A 156 5.01 -10.53 8.11
N LYS A 157 4.73 -10.79 6.83
CA LYS A 157 5.76 -10.78 5.78
C LYS A 157 5.44 -9.74 4.70
N LEU A 158 6.48 -9.33 4.00
CA LEU A 158 6.40 -8.63 2.73
C LEU A 158 6.90 -9.58 1.64
N VAL A 159 6.14 -9.68 0.55
CA VAL A 159 6.37 -10.62 -0.54
C VAL A 159 6.45 -9.84 -1.84
N ALA A 160 7.50 -10.08 -2.63
CA ALA A 160 7.58 -9.62 -4.02
C ALA A 160 7.45 -10.83 -4.95
N LEU A 161 6.58 -10.67 -5.93
CA LEU A 161 6.34 -11.63 -6.98
C LEU A 161 6.85 -11.04 -8.30
N ASP A 162 7.33 -11.90 -9.17
CA ASP A 162 7.53 -11.58 -10.57
C ASP A 162 6.17 -11.25 -11.22
N ALA A 163 6.03 -10.07 -11.79
CA ALA A 163 4.75 -9.56 -12.29
C ALA A 163 4.16 -10.40 -13.43
N ALA A 164 5.01 -11.02 -14.26
CA ALA A 164 4.55 -11.83 -15.39
C ALA A 164 4.10 -13.23 -14.97
N THR A 165 4.68 -13.80 -13.91
CA THR A 165 4.51 -15.22 -13.57
C THR A 165 3.90 -15.51 -12.21
N GLY A 166 3.78 -14.52 -11.32
CA GLY A 166 3.32 -14.67 -9.94
C GLY A 166 4.29 -15.45 -9.04
N LYS A 167 5.48 -15.77 -9.51
CA LYS A 167 6.47 -16.52 -8.72
C LYS A 167 7.17 -15.61 -7.71
N PRO A 168 7.35 -16.06 -6.47
CA PRO A 168 8.09 -15.29 -5.47
C PRO A 168 9.53 -15.04 -5.89
N VAL A 169 9.93 -13.76 -5.90
CA VAL A 169 11.32 -13.31 -6.10
C VAL A 169 12.01 -13.17 -4.75
N TRP A 170 11.36 -12.50 -3.81
CA TRP A 170 11.83 -12.44 -2.43
C TRP A 170 10.68 -12.41 -1.42
N LYS A 171 10.99 -12.82 -0.18
CA LYS A 171 10.10 -12.73 0.98
C LYS A 171 10.90 -12.29 2.19
N LYS A 172 10.39 -11.34 2.95
CA LYS A 172 11.01 -10.86 4.19
C LYS A 172 10.01 -10.92 5.34
N THR A 173 10.41 -11.49 6.46
CA THR A 173 9.65 -11.43 7.71
C THR A 173 9.92 -10.11 8.39
N LEU A 174 8.86 -9.35 8.70
CA LEU A 174 8.93 -8.01 9.24
C LEU A 174 8.52 -7.95 10.72
N GLY A 175 7.91 -8.98 11.24
CA GLY A 175 7.47 -9.06 12.63
C GLY A 175 7.07 -10.49 13.00
N ASP A 176 6.76 -10.68 14.29
CA ASP A 176 6.21 -11.93 14.79
C ASP A 176 4.68 -11.86 14.78
N TYR A 177 4.05 -12.61 13.87
CA TYR A 177 2.58 -12.66 13.79
C TYR A 177 1.93 -13.19 15.07
N LYS A 178 2.62 -14.03 15.85
CA LYS A 178 2.13 -14.53 17.15
C LYS A 178 2.08 -13.44 18.21
N ALA A 179 2.91 -12.40 18.06
CA ALA A 179 2.84 -11.21 18.90
C ALA A 179 1.77 -10.20 18.42
N GLY A 180 1.06 -10.49 17.32
CA GLY A 180 0.00 -9.66 16.78
C GLY A 180 0.37 -8.82 15.55
N TYR A 181 1.60 -8.89 15.05
CA TYR A 181 2.00 -8.16 13.84
C TYR A 181 1.34 -8.74 12.59
N SER A 182 0.78 -7.89 11.74
CA SER A 182 0.27 -8.24 10.42
C SER A 182 0.43 -7.07 9.44
N TYR A 183 0.33 -7.33 8.14
CA TYR A 183 0.48 -6.30 7.10
C TYR A 183 -0.73 -6.33 6.18
N THR A 184 -1.58 -5.33 6.30
CA THR A 184 -2.86 -5.20 5.59
C THR A 184 -2.92 -3.99 4.65
N ALA A 185 -1.99 -3.05 4.78
CA ALA A 185 -1.89 -1.86 3.94
C ALA A 185 -1.34 -2.18 2.55
N ALA A 186 -1.73 -1.39 1.56
CA ALA A 186 -0.98 -1.31 0.31
C ALA A 186 0.37 -0.65 0.58
N PRO A 187 1.51 -1.25 0.17
CA PRO A 187 2.81 -0.61 0.30
C PRO A 187 2.92 0.63 -0.60
N LEU A 188 3.70 1.61 -0.15
CA LEU A 188 4.04 2.80 -0.90
C LEU A 188 5.41 2.60 -1.58
N ILE A 189 5.58 3.10 -2.79
CA ILE A 189 6.91 3.20 -3.44
C ILE A 189 7.37 4.64 -3.46
N ALA A 190 8.60 4.87 -3.03
CA ALA A 190 9.30 6.15 -3.17
C ALA A 190 10.82 5.93 -3.21
N LYS A 191 11.50 6.60 -4.13
CA LYS A 191 12.97 6.62 -4.23
C LYS A 191 13.59 5.20 -4.31
N GLY A 192 12.97 4.30 -5.09
CA GLY A 192 13.43 2.91 -5.22
C GLY A 192 13.17 2.02 -4.00
N MET A 193 12.47 2.52 -3.01
CA MET A 193 12.14 1.79 -1.78
C MET A 193 10.66 1.41 -1.74
N VAL A 194 10.36 0.23 -1.20
CA VAL A 194 9.04 -0.16 -0.76
C VAL A 194 8.89 0.17 0.73
N ILE A 195 7.87 0.99 1.03
CA ILE A 195 7.64 1.54 2.38
C ILE A 195 6.31 1.02 2.88
N THR A 196 6.29 0.46 4.08
CA THR A 196 5.09 -0.13 4.65
C THR A 196 4.96 0.16 6.13
N GLY A 197 3.72 0.35 6.56
CA GLY A 197 3.35 0.36 7.96
C GLY A 197 3.01 -1.04 8.47
N VAL A 198 2.44 -1.13 9.67
CA VAL A 198 2.10 -2.38 10.34
C VAL A 198 0.73 -2.30 11.00
N SER A 199 0.00 -3.42 11.01
CA SER A 199 -1.27 -3.62 11.72
C SER A 199 -1.06 -4.41 13.00
N GLY A 200 -2.00 -4.32 13.96
CA GLY A 200 -2.02 -5.11 15.20
C GLY A 200 -1.84 -4.27 16.47
N GLY A 201 -2.13 -2.97 16.42
CA GLY A 201 -2.03 -2.07 17.57
C GLY A 201 -2.78 -2.58 18.80
N GLU A 202 -3.91 -3.22 18.61
CA GLU A 202 -4.80 -3.80 19.64
C GLU A 202 -4.13 -4.90 20.46
N PHE A 203 -3.16 -5.59 19.87
CA PHE A 203 -2.40 -6.65 20.54
C PHE A 203 -1.20 -6.11 21.33
N GLY A 204 -1.03 -4.78 21.40
CA GLY A 204 0.08 -4.16 22.12
C GLY A 204 1.43 -4.34 21.42
N ILE A 205 1.43 -4.40 20.10
CA ILE A 205 2.65 -4.28 19.30
C ILE A 205 3.17 -2.84 19.36
N VAL A 206 4.37 -2.62 18.89
CA VAL A 206 4.90 -1.27 18.63
C VAL A 206 4.69 -0.98 17.16
N GLY A 207 3.88 0.04 16.86
CA GLY A 207 3.69 0.53 15.51
C GLY A 207 5.00 1.02 14.91
N LYS A 208 5.14 0.89 13.59
CA LYS A 208 6.34 1.31 12.87
C LYS A 208 6.07 1.54 11.39
N VAL A 209 6.95 2.31 10.76
CA VAL A 209 7.10 2.39 9.30
C VAL A 209 8.49 1.85 8.95
N GLU A 210 8.56 1.01 7.94
CA GLU A 210 9.82 0.47 7.41
C GLU A 210 9.96 0.79 5.94
N ALA A 211 11.18 1.16 5.51
CA ALA A 211 11.57 1.24 4.11
C ALA A 211 12.58 0.14 3.79
N ARG A 212 12.36 -0.50 2.66
CA ARG A 212 13.21 -1.56 2.14
C ARG A 212 13.52 -1.30 0.68
N ASP A 213 14.72 -1.68 0.23
CA ASP A 213 15.02 -1.70 -1.19
C ASP A 213 13.96 -2.52 -1.93
N ALA A 214 13.29 -1.94 -2.91
CA ALA A 214 12.14 -2.57 -3.55
C ALA A 214 12.53 -3.83 -4.37
N LYS A 215 13.76 -3.89 -4.90
CA LYS A 215 14.24 -5.02 -5.71
C LYS A 215 14.71 -6.20 -4.88
N THR A 216 15.26 -5.96 -3.69
CA THR A 216 15.89 -6.99 -2.87
C THR A 216 15.17 -7.29 -1.56
N GLY A 217 14.29 -6.38 -1.12
CA GLY A 217 13.62 -6.44 0.18
C GLY A 217 14.53 -6.17 1.38
N GLU A 218 15.80 -5.77 1.17
CA GLU A 218 16.72 -5.47 2.25
C GLU A 218 16.27 -4.22 3.01
N LEU A 219 16.38 -4.27 4.35
CA LEU A 219 15.98 -3.15 5.22
C LEU A 219 16.91 -1.95 5.03
N VAL A 220 16.36 -0.81 4.65
CA VAL A 220 17.07 0.47 4.62
C VAL A 220 16.93 1.16 5.96
N TRP A 221 15.69 1.41 6.40
CA TRP A 221 15.43 1.99 7.70
C TRP A 221 14.10 1.48 8.31
N SER A 222 13.99 1.62 9.63
CA SER A 222 12.76 1.36 10.39
C SER A 222 12.56 2.47 11.40
N ARG A 223 11.35 2.99 11.48
CA ARG A 223 10.95 4.04 12.43
C ARG A 223 9.75 3.60 13.25
N PRO A 224 9.93 3.28 14.53
CA PRO A 224 8.81 3.09 15.45
C PRO A 224 7.96 4.36 15.58
N THR A 225 6.66 4.19 15.78
CA THR A 225 5.68 5.28 15.93
C THR A 225 5.22 5.49 17.38
N VAL A 226 5.86 4.82 18.32
CA VAL A 226 5.69 5.04 19.76
C VAL A 226 6.90 5.75 20.31
N GLU A 227 6.68 6.85 21.05
CA GLU A 227 7.74 7.63 21.68
C GLU A 227 8.66 6.76 22.53
N GLY A 228 9.96 7.04 22.49
CA GLY A 228 10.97 6.35 23.28
C GLY A 228 11.69 5.19 22.60
N HIS A 229 11.16 4.66 21.50
CA HIS A 229 11.83 3.60 20.76
C HIS A 229 12.93 4.11 19.83
N MET A 230 13.97 3.29 19.66
CA MET A 230 15.05 3.56 18.69
C MET A 230 14.60 3.21 17.28
N GLY A 231 14.92 4.07 16.33
CA GLY A 231 14.85 3.75 14.90
C GLY A 231 16.14 3.13 14.40
N TYR A 232 16.14 2.67 13.15
CA TYR A 232 17.28 2.06 12.49
C TYR A 232 17.48 2.64 11.09
N LEU A 233 18.74 2.81 10.70
CA LEU A 233 19.15 3.16 9.34
C LEU A 233 20.36 2.31 8.97
N ASN A 234 20.27 1.56 7.88
CA ASN A 234 21.33 0.67 7.39
C ASN A 234 21.87 -0.27 8.49
N GLY A 235 20.95 -0.86 9.29
CA GLY A 235 21.28 -1.81 10.37
C GLY A 235 21.85 -1.19 11.65
N LYS A 236 21.91 0.14 11.76
CA LYS A 236 22.39 0.85 12.96
C LYS A 236 21.25 1.64 13.61
N GLU A 237 21.34 1.84 14.92
CA GLU A 237 20.40 2.72 15.64
C GLU A 237 20.45 4.14 15.06
N ASN A 238 19.27 4.73 14.85
CA ASN A 238 19.10 6.03 14.21
C ASN A 238 18.10 6.92 14.95
N GLY A 239 18.54 7.48 16.06
CA GLY A 239 17.76 8.40 16.85
C GLY A 239 16.58 7.74 17.57
N ILE A 240 16.11 8.39 18.61
CA ILE A 240 14.94 8.01 19.39
C ILE A 240 13.69 8.62 18.76
N THR A 241 12.62 7.88 18.64
CA THR A 241 11.32 8.42 18.26
C THR A 241 10.80 9.28 19.39
N GLY A 242 10.61 10.59 19.15
CA GLY A 242 10.07 11.54 20.11
C GLY A 242 11.06 12.09 21.14
N GLY A 243 12.35 11.99 20.91
CA GLY A 243 13.37 12.65 21.75
C GLY A 243 13.67 11.93 23.06
N LYS A 244 12.94 12.18 24.14
CA LYS A 244 13.14 11.47 25.41
C LYS A 244 12.19 10.28 25.53
N ALA A 245 12.69 9.14 25.98
CA ALA A 245 11.88 7.96 26.24
C ALA A 245 10.74 8.27 27.24
N ASN A 246 9.57 7.75 27.00
CA ASN A 246 8.38 7.77 27.84
C ASN A 246 7.96 9.15 28.39
N VAL A 247 8.16 10.23 27.65
CA VAL A 247 7.72 11.58 28.10
C VAL A 247 6.21 11.67 28.18
N THR A 248 5.49 11.09 27.20
CA THR A 248 4.03 11.13 27.14
C THR A 248 3.36 9.82 27.55
N TRP A 249 4.14 8.86 28.03
CA TRP A 249 3.70 7.54 28.46
C TRP A 249 4.05 7.28 29.91
N PRO A 250 3.15 6.69 30.71
CA PRO A 250 3.45 6.34 32.09
C PRO A 250 4.32 5.07 32.18
N GLY A 251 5.37 5.14 32.99
CA GLY A 251 6.21 3.98 33.27
C GLY A 251 6.72 3.26 31.98
N ASP A 252 6.41 1.98 31.87
CA ASP A 252 6.85 1.12 30.77
C ASP A 252 5.78 0.90 29.68
N MET A 253 4.63 1.61 29.74
CA MET A 253 3.52 1.42 28.79
C MET A 253 3.92 1.66 27.34
N TRP A 254 4.87 2.56 27.09
CA TRP A 254 5.39 2.83 25.76
C TRP A 254 6.00 1.59 25.06
N LYS A 255 6.45 0.57 25.81
CA LYS A 255 7.02 -0.67 25.26
C LYS A 255 6.01 -1.48 24.46
N HIS A 256 4.72 -1.23 24.66
CA HIS A 256 3.60 -1.92 24.03
C HIS A 256 2.54 -0.93 23.56
N GLY A 257 2.97 0.24 23.08
CA GLY A 257 2.12 1.42 22.92
C GLY A 257 1.15 1.40 21.73
N GLY A 258 1.11 0.39 20.90
CA GLY A 258 0.24 0.37 19.72
C GLY A 258 0.70 1.36 18.65
N ALA A 259 -0.10 2.38 18.36
CA ALA A 259 0.16 3.40 17.34
C ALA A 259 0.48 2.81 15.95
N ALA A 260 -0.24 1.77 15.56
CA ALA A 260 -0.04 1.03 14.32
C ALA A 260 -0.34 1.90 13.08
N THR A 261 0.37 1.65 12.00
CA THR A 261 0.27 2.37 10.72
C THR A 261 -0.40 1.46 9.68
N TRP A 262 -1.64 1.07 9.97
CA TRP A 262 -2.35 -0.01 9.26
C TRP A 262 -3.00 0.42 7.93
N LEU A 263 -3.00 1.71 7.59
CA LEU A 263 -3.27 2.22 6.24
C LEU A 263 -2.00 2.60 5.51
N GLY A 264 -2.08 2.72 4.19
CA GLY A 264 -0.98 3.17 3.34
C GLY A 264 -0.63 4.64 3.61
N GLY A 265 0.65 4.97 3.42
CA GLY A 265 1.12 6.35 3.45
C GLY A 265 1.04 7.02 2.08
N THR A 266 1.40 8.30 2.05
CA THR A 266 1.61 9.09 0.83
C THR A 266 3.03 9.66 0.79
N TYR A 267 3.52 9.96 -0.41
CA TYR A 267 4.81 10.61 -0.61
C TYR A 267 4.62 11.89 -1.41
N ASP A 268 5.22 12.96 -0.95
CA ASP A 268 5.21 14.22 -1.66
C ASP A 268 6.62 14.57 -2.14
N PRO A 269 6.89 14.47 -3.45
CA PRO A 269 8.21 14.77 -4.00
C PRO A 269 8.58 16.26 -3.93
N ASP A 270 7.59 17.17 -3.78
CA ASP A 270 7.86 18.63 -3.73
C ASP A 270 8.45 19.08 -2.39
N VAL A 271 8.20 18.31 -1.34
CA VAL A 271 8.74 18.58 0.01
C VAL A 271 9.64 17.45 0.49
N ASP A 272 9.77 16.39 -0.30
CA ASP A 272 10.54 15.16 -0.03
C ASP A 272 10.20 14.56 1.34
N LEU A 273 8.91 14.37 1.62
CA LEU A 273 8.40 13.80 2.86
C LEU A 273 7.38 12.69 2.60
N LEU A 274 7.44 11.67 3.45
CA LEU A 274 6.43 10.64 3.58
C LEU A 274 5.42 11.04 4.64
N PHE A 275 4.13 10.79 4.42
CA PHE A 275 3.09 11.05 5.40
C PHE A 275 2.39 9.75 5.77
N PHE A 276 2.37 9.42 7.05
CA PHE A 276 1.65 8.29 7.60
C PHE A 276 0.72 8.75 8.72
N GLY A 277 -0.42 8.10 8.81
CA GLY A 277 -1.27 8.19 9.99
C GLY A 277 -0.94 7.07 10.97
N THR A 278 -1.06 7.34 12.24
CA THR A 278 -0.86 6.37 13.31
C THR A 278 -2.16 6.05 14.01
N GLY A 279 -2.37 4.79 14.34
CA GLY A 279 -3.56 4.30 14.98
C GLY A 279 -3.65 4.57 16.48
N ASN A 280 -4.63 3.94 17.09
CA ASN A 280 -4.92 4.03 18.51
C ASN A 280 -3.72 3.61 19.38
N PRO A 281 -3.59 4.18 20.58
CA PRO A 281 -2.64 3.70 21.57
C PRO A 281 -3.14 2.43 22.27
N ALA A 282 -2.21 1.58 22.73
CA ALA A 282 -2.52 0.37 23.51
C ALA A 282 -2.11 0.53 24.99
N PRO A 283 -2.87 -0.10 25.91
CA PRO A 283 -4.17 -0.77 25.72
C PRO A 283 -5.30 0.24 25.47
N TRP A 284 -6.44 -0.21 24.95
CA TRP A 284 -7.61 0.66 24.72
C TRP A 284 -8.09 1.37 25.98
N ASN A 285 -7.99 0.72 27.15
CA ASN A 285 -8.32 1.35 28.42
C ASN A 285 -7.37 2.52 28.71
N SER A 286 -7.81 3.73 28.40
CA SER A 286 -7.03 4.96 28.53
C SER A 286 -6.61 5.27 29.97
N TRP A 287 -7.34 4.82 30.97
CA TRP A 287 -7.00 5.02 32.38
C TRP A 287 -5.66 4.37 32.78
N LEU A 288 -5.22 3.35 32.04
CA LEU A 288 -3.95 2.68 32.29
C LEU A 288 -2.74 3.44 31.72
N ARG A 289 -2.97 4.38 30.81
CA ARG A 289 -1.92 5.10 30.09
C ARG A 289 -2.11 6.62 30.06
N PRO A 290 -2.22 7.29 31.24
CA PRO A 290 -2.33 8.73 31.27
C PRO A 290 -1.18 9.42 30.51
N GLY A 291 -1.45 10.59 29.90
CA GLY A 291 -0.54 11.33 29.02
C GLY A 291 -1.03 11.28 27.57
N ASP A 292 -0.38 12.05 26.70
CA ASP A 292 -0.81 12.22 25.31
C ASP A 292 -0.57 10.97 24.44
N ASN A 293 0.32 10.07 24.86
CA ASN A 293 0.67 8.80 24.21
C ASN A 293 1.21 8.99 22.78
N LEU A 294 2.22 9.84 22.61
CA LEU A 294 2.83 10.08 21.31
C LEU A 294 3.55 8.84 20.74
N TYR A 295 3.43 8.57 19.45
CA TYR A 295 2.71 9.32 18.39
C TYR A 295 1.43 8.60 17.95
N SER A 296 0.62 8.08 18.88
CA SER A 296 -0.69 7.53 18.52
C SER A 296 -1.65 8.62 18.03
N ALA A 297 -2.68 8.22 17.28
CA ALA A 297 -3.73 9.08 16.74
C ALA A 297 -3.16 10.39 16.14
N SER A 298 -2.13 10.25 15.32
CA SER A 298 -1.34 11.37 14.80
C SER A 298 -1.13 11.27 13.30
N ARG A 299 -0.82 12.41 12.70
CA ARG A 299 -0.16 12.51 11.41
C ARG A 299 1.34 12.67 11.65
N VAL A 300 2.16 11.81 11.04
CA VAL A 300 3.61 11.91 11.09
C VAL A 300 4.18 12.12 9.70
N ALA A 301 5.09 13.09 9.56
CA ALA A 301 5.91 13.24 8.37
C ALA A 301 7.29 12.65 8.63
N ILE A 302 7.76 11.85 7.68
CA ILE A 302 9.00 11.08 7.81
C ILE A 302 9.92 11.44 6.65
N ASP A 303 11.17 11.74 6.95
CA ASP A 303 12.24 11.90 5.98
C ASP A 303 12.49 10.55 5.28
N PRO A 304 12.33 10.45 3.95
CA PRO A 304 12.40 9.18 3.24
C PRO A 304 13.81 8.56 3.24
N ASP A 305 14.86 9.34 3.37
CA ASP A 305 16.24 8.85 3.32
C ASP A 305 16.71 8.30 4.66
N THR A 306 16.19 8.83 5.76
CA THR A 306 16.67 8.49 7.12
C THR A 306 15.63 7.82 7.99
N GLY A 307 14.34 7.86 7.62
CA GLY A 307 13.24 7.39 8.45
C GLY A 307 13.00 8.26 9.70
N LYS A 308 13.61 9.44 9.83
CA LYS A 308 13.36 10.32 10.97
C LYS A 308 12.03 11.05 10.83
N ILE A 309 11.30 11.17 11.94
CA ILE A 309 10.11 12.02 12.01
C ILE A 309 10.55 13.48 11.90
N ALA A 310 10.13 14.16 10.83
CA ALA A 310 10.39 15.56 10.58
C ALA A 310 9.44 16.45 11.39
N TRP A 311 8.15 16.10 11.39
CA TRP A 311 7.12 16.74 12.20
C TRP A 311 5.97 15.77 12.50
N HIS A 312 5.12 16.13 13.45
CA HIS A 312 3.87 15.42 13.74
C HIS A 312 2.77 16.40 14.12
N PHE A 313 1.54 15.96 13.93
CA PHE A 313 0.34 16.62 14.42
C PHE A 313 -0.60 15.56 15.02
N GLN A 314 -0.82 15.59 16.33
CA GLN A 314 -1.69 14.66 17.00
C GLN A 314 -3.14 15.14 16.90
N THR A 315 -4.02 14.36 16.29
CA THR A 315 -5.43 14.68 16.08
C THR A 315 -6.26 14.40 17.32
N THR A 316 -5.91 13.36 18.09
CA THR A 316 -6.63 12.95 19.31
C THR A 316 -5.63 12.57 20.40
N PRO A 317 -5.18 13.53 21.25
CA PRO A 317 -4.37 13.20 22.41
C PRO A 317 -5.12 12.24 23.34
N HIS A 318 -4.40 11.29 23.96
CA HIS A 318 -4.98 10.34 24.91
C HIS A 318 -6.21 9.60 24.37
N ASP A 319 -6.19 9.17 23.11
CA ASP A 319 -7.33 8.54 22.46
C ASP A 319 -7.85 7.34 23.24
N GLY A 320 -9.05 7.50 23.82
CA GLY A 320 -9.78 6.46 24.55
C GLY A 320 -11.03 5.95 23.82
N TRP A 321 -11.21 6.37 22.55
CA TRP A 321 -12.37 6.08 21.70
C TRP A 321 -12.06 5.17 20.52
N ASP A 322 -10.78 4.88 20.28
CA ASP A 322 -10.34 4.19 19.07
C ASP A 322 -10.63 5.00 17.80
N PHE A 323 -10.39 6.30 17.86
CA PHE A 323 -10.54 7.19 16.70
C PHE A 323 -9.43 6.97 15.68
N ASP A 324 -8.26 6.53 16.13
CA ASP A 324 -7.07 6.46 15.29
C ASP A 324 -6.62 7.83 14.74
N GLY A 325 -5.79 7.82 13.76
CA GLY A 325 -5.35 8.97 12.98
C GLY A 325 -4.76 8.50 11.66
N VAL A 326 -5.17 7.30 11.20
CA VAL A 326 -4.54 6.58 10.08
C VAL A 326 -5.01 7.01 8.70
N ASN A 327 -6.11 7.80 8.61
CA ASN A 327 -6.68 8.19 7.32
C ASN A 327 -5.63 8.87 6.44
N GLU A 328 -5.77 8.74 5.11
CA GLU A 328 -4.79 9.28 4.17
C GLU A 328 -4.62 10.79 4.33
N PHE A 329 -3.40 11.25 4.07
CA PHE A 329 -3.05 12.68 4.02
C PHE A 329 -2.84 13.07 2.56
N ILE A 330 -3.76 13.87 2.02
CA ILE A 330 -3.79 14.26 0.62
C ILE A 330 -3.07 15.59 0.44
N SER A 331 -2.00 15.60 -0.33
CA SER A 331 -1.20 16.80 -0.62
C SER A 331 -1.81 17.63 -1.74
N PHE A 332 -1.81 18.97 -1.57
CA PHE A 332 -2.25 19.93 -2.58
C PHE A 332 -1.66 21.31 -2.32
N ASP A 333 -1.64 22.13 -3.37
CA ASP A 333 -1.31 23.54 -3.28
C ASP A 333 -2.58 24.39 -3.43
N TYR A 334 -2.66 25.49 -2.68
CA TYR A 334 -3.69 26.49 -2.89
C TYR A 334 -3.14 27.91 -2.76
N GLN A 335 -3.87 28.89 -3.33
CA GLN A 335 -3.46 30.29 -3.26
C GLN A 335 -4.16 30.99 -2.09
N GLU A 336 -3.36 31.63 -1.21
CA GLU A 336 -3.86 32.47 -0.13
C GLU A 336 -3.07 33.78 -0.09
N ASN A 337 -3.79 34.91 -0.22
CA ASN A 337 -3.18 36.26 -0.23
C ASN A 337 -2.01 36.41 -1.24
N GLY A 338 -2.15 35.79 -2.41
CA GLY A 338 -1.14 35.83 -3.47
C GLY A 338 0.11 34.98 -3.23
N LYS A 339 0.08 34.10 -2.23
CA LYS A 339 1.15 33.12 -1.95
C LYS A 339 0.63 31.71 -2.14
N THR A 340 1.48 30.84 -2.68
CA THR A 340 1.21 29.41 -2.71
C THR A 340 1.43 28.83 -1.31
N VAL A 341 0.41 28.16 -0.78
CA VAL A 341 0.47 27.42 0.48
C VAL A 341 0.56 25.94 0.14
N LYS A 342 1.62 25.29 0.60
CA LYS A 342 1.80 23.84 0.50
C LYS A 342 1.02 23.18 1.63
N ALA A 343 -0.14 22.65 1.32
CA ALA A 343 -1.04 22.06 2.29
C ALA A 343 -1.22 20.55 2.12
N GLY A 344 -1.67 19.91 3.16
CA GLY A 344 -2.21 18.59 3.11
C GLY A 344 -3.45 18.51 3.99
N ALA A 345 -4.37 17.63 3.64
CA ALA A 345 -5.62 17.48 4.36
C ALA A 345 -5.95 16.02 4.70
N THR A 346 -6.66 15.84 5.79
CA THR A 346 -7.17 14.56 6.24
C THR A 346 -8.51 14.73 6.93
N ALA A 347 -9.46 13.81 6.65
CA ALA A 347 -10.69 13.67 7.44
C ALA A 347 -10.43 12.63 8.52
N ASP A 348 -10.59 12.99 9.79
CA ASP A 348 -10.28 12.12 10.90
C ASP A 348 -11.54 11.56 11.56
N ARG A 349 -11.48 10.33 12.09
CA ARG A 349 -12.61 9.66 12.74
C ARG A 349 -13.10 10.40 14.00
N ASN A 350 -12.29 11.30 14.51
CA ASN A 350 -12.69 12.19 15.62
C ASN A 350 -13.71 13.28 15.22
N GLY A 351 -14.09 13.34 13.95
CA GLY A 351 -15.14 14.22 13.44
C GLY A 351 -14.65 15.53 12.85
N PHE A 352 -13.35 15.71 12.72
CA PHE A 352 -12.75 16.92 12.12
C PHE A 352 -12.06 16.62 10.80
N PHE A 353 -12.17 17.58 9.89
CA PHE A 353 -11.34 17.71 8.70
C PHE A 353 -10.22 18.70 9.00
N TYR A 354 -8.98 18.23 8.93
CA TYR A 354 -7.79 19.03 9.21
C TYR A 354 -7.08 19.44 7.93
N VAL A 355 -6.58 20.66 7.89
CA VAL A 355 -5.65 21.18 6.87
C VAL A 355 -4.39 21.62 7.58
N LEU A 356 -3.26 21.04 7.20
CA LEU A 356 -1.95 21.31 7.78
C LEU A 356 -1.00 21.83 6.70
N ASN A 357 0.00 22.61 7.11
CA ASN A 357 1.15 22.87 6.27
C ASN A 357 1.98 21.58 6.14
N ARG A 358 2.13 21.06 4.91
CA ARG A 358 2.79 19.78 4.68
C ARG A 358 4.32 19.84 4.81
N GLU A 359 4.92 21.04 4.84
CA GLU A 359 6.35 21.22 5.04
C GLU A 359 6.77 21.07 6.52
N ASN A 360 5.92 21.52 7.45
CA ASN A 360 6.29 21.64 8.86
C ASN A 360 5.24 21.18 9.88
N GLY A 361 4.06 20.76 9.40
CA GLY A 361 2.97 20.29 10.26
C GLY A 361 2.14 21.37 10.95
N ASP A 362 2.38 22.65 10.67
CA ASP A 362 1.62 23.74 11.27
C ASP A 362 0.13 23.63 10.92
N PHE A 363 -0.71 23.80 11.93
CA PHE A 363 -2.16 23.82 11.77
C PHE A 363 -2.60 25.05 10.97
N ILE A 364 -3.31 24.83 9.86
CA ILE A 364 -3.87 25.89 9.04
C ILE A 364 -5.36 26.08 9.36
N ARG A 365 -6.14 24.99 9.28
CA ARG A 365 -7.61 25.03 9.49
C ARG A 365 -8.12 23.69 9.99
N GLY A 366 -9.26 23.73 10.70
CA GLY A 366 -10.02 22.54 11.08
C GLY A 366 -11.52 22.82 10.96
N PHE A 367 -12.25 21.85 10.42
CA PHE A 367 -13.68 21.93 10.23
C PHE A 367 -14.36 20.69 10.79
N PRO A 368 -15.32 20.83 11.72
CA PRO A 368 -16.14 19.70 12.11
C PRO A 368 -17.04 19.29 10.94
N PHE A 369 -17.11 18.00 10.64
CA PHE A 369 -18.03 17.47 9.65
C PHE A 369 -19.16 16.62 10.27
N VAL A 370 -19.21 16.58 11.60
CA VAL A 370 -20.29 15.99 12.38
C VAL A 370 -21.03 17.10 13.14
N ASN A 371 -22.34 16.91 13.41
CA ASN A 371 -23.15 17.93 14.03
C ASN A 371 -22.77 18.23 15.47
N ASN A 372 -22.32 17.24 16.24
CA ASN A 372 -21.97 17.39 17.63
C ASN A 372 -20.61 16.74 17.90
N ILE A 373 -19.66 17.53 18.38
CA ILE A 373 -18.40 17.05 18.93
C ILE A 373 -18.62 16.90 20.45
N THR A 374 -18.48 15.70 20.99
CA THR A 374 -18.76 15.42 22.41
C THR A 374 -17.52 14.96 23.17
N TRP A 375 -16.40 14.77 22.53
CA TRP A 375 -15.15 14.25 23.10
C TRP A 375 -14.11 15.35 23.38
N ALA A 376 -14.26 16.51 22.76
CA ALA A 376 -13.37 17.66 22.88
C ALA A 376 -14.12 18.94 23.28
#